data_797581af2eb0a0f80b70e4b483b8b91a
#
_entry.id   797581af2eb0a0f80b70e4b483b8b91a
#
_cell.length_a   1.000
_cell.length_b   1.000
_cell.length_c   1.000
_cell.angle_alpha   90.00
_cell.angle_beta   90.00
_cell.angle_gamma   90.00
#
_symmetry.space_group_name_H-M   'P 1'
#
loop_
_entity.id
_entity.type
_entity.pdbx_description
1 polymer ?
#
loop_
_entity_poly.entity_id
_entity_poly.type
_entity_poly.pdbx_seq_one_letter_code
_entity_poly.pdbx_strand_id
1 'polypeptide(L)'
;MNAALFGNTQNQLLTADVHLDSEARELRYPAAGHPPMLLLRDGKVTEVVENGLMLTAFDFTTYSNAVQRLQSGDRLLLYTDGLVEAANGSGEFFGQEAPGTLLQQTGGAAPTDAAGRIISTVQPWGRRRMMI
;
A
#
# COMPACT_ATOMS: atom_id res chain seq x y z
N MET A 1 0.44 12.26 -15.87
CA MET A 1 0.20 10.80 -15.74
C MET A 1 -1.29 10.44 -15.77
N ASN A 2 -2.15 11.06 -14.98
CA ASN A 2 -3.58 10.70 -14.89
C ASN A 2 -4.32 10.74 -16.26
N ALA A 3 -4.17 11.78 -17.05
CA ALA A 3 -4.86 11.90 -18.34
C ALA A 3 -4.48 10.77 -19.32
N ALA A 4 -3.20 10.38 -19.37
CA ALA A 4 -2.74 9.27 -20.19
C ALA A 4 -3.28 7.92 -19.72
N LEU A 5 -3.36 7.70 -18.40
CA LEU A 5 -3.92 6.49 -17.81
C LEU A 5 -5.43 6.41 -18.00
N PHE A 6 -6.15 7.52 -17.81
CA PHE A 6 -7.59 7.60 -18.03
C PHE A 6 -7.98 7.20 -19.45
N GLY A 7 -7.23 7.70 -20.46
CA GLY A 7 -7.47 7.35 -21.86
C GLY A 7 -7.13 5.90 -22.24
N ASN A 8 -6.22 5.25 -21.52
CA ASN A 8 -5.69 3.94 -21.90
C ASN A 8 -6.21 2.76 -21.04
N THR A 9 -6.80 3.02 -19.89
CA THR A 9 -7.17 1.97 -18.94
C THR A 9 -8.61 1.50 -19.01
N GLN A 10 -9.45 2.16 -19.80
CA GLN A 10 -10.86 1.78 -20.00
C GLN A 10 -11.58 1.47 -18.65
N ASN A 11 -11.47 2.38 -17.70
CA ASN A 11 -12.05 2.26 -16.35
C ASN A 11 -11.33 1.27 -15.41
N GLN A 12 -10.16 0.79 -15.73
CA GLN A 12 -9.34 0.04 -14.77
C GLN A 12 -8.67 1.00 -13.79
N LEU A 13 -8.71 0.65 -12.49
CA LEU A 13 -8.01 1.38 -11.44
C LEU A 13 -6.54 0.94 -11.42
N LEU A 14 -5.65 1.92 -11.36
CA LEU A 14 -4.22 1.68 -11.25
C LEU A 14 -3.68 2.15 -9.91
N THR A 15 -2.70 1.44 -9.42
CA THR A 15 -1.96 1.83 -8.22
C THR A 15 -1.06 3.03 -8.50
N ALA A 16 -0.72 3.78 -7.47
CA ALA A 16 0.21 4.89 -7.56
C ALA A 16 1.61 4.42 -7.96
N ASP A 17 2.28 5.26 -8.74
CA ASP A 17 3.71 5.11 -9.03
C ASP A 17 4.53 5.69 -7.86
N VAL A 18 5.53 4.95 -7.41
CA VAL A 18 6.36 5.33 -6.27
C VAL A 18 7.82 5.37 -6.72
N HIS A 19 8.46 6.52 -6.55
CA HIS A 19 9.87 6.71 -6.87
C HIS A 19 10.70 6.86 -5.59
N LEU A 20 11.63 5.93 -5.39
CA LEU A 20 12.59 5.97 -4.29
C LEU A 20 13.93 6.51 -4.79
N ASP A 21 14.33 7.65 -4.26
CA ASP A 21 15.68 8.18 -4.42
C ASP A 21 16.53 7.82 -3.18
N SER A 22 17.40 6.83 -3.34
CA SER A 22 18.22 6.33 -2.25
C SER A 22 19.34 7.28 -1.86
N GLU A 23 19.83 8.11 -2.78
CA GLU A 23 20.88 9.09 -2.52
C GLU A 23 20.33 10.30 -1.76
N ALA A 24 19.20 10.84 -2.22
CA ALA A 24 18.50 11.92 -1.54
C ALA A 24 17.75 11.46 -0.28
N ARG A 25 17.55 10.15 -0.10
CA ARG A 25 16.71 9.54 0.94
C ARG A 25 15.28 10.10 0.92
N GLU A 26 14.73 10.16 -0.26
CA GLU A 26 13.39 10.68 -0.49
C GLU A 26 12.53 9.66 -1.22
N LEU A 27 11.30 9.54 -0.77
CA LEU A 27 10.23 8.84 -1.45
C LEU A 27 9.32 9.87 -2.10
N ARG A 28 9.15 9.79 -3.41
CA ARG A 28 8.22 10.64 -4.17
C ARG A 28 7.08 9.78 -4.67
N TYR A 29 5.87 10.25 -4.48
CA TYR A 29 4.67 9.53 -4.90
C TYR A 29 3.57 10.51 -5.28
N PRO A 30 2.77 10.20 -6.30
CA PRO A 30 1.57 10.98 -6.59
C PRO A 30 0.50 10.71 -5.54
N ALA A 31 -0.15 11.75 -5.08
CA ALA A 31 -1.30 11.66 -4.19
C ALA A 31 -2.53 11.20 -4.99
N ALA A 32 -2.71 9.91 -5.18
CA ALA A 32 -3.62 9.36 -6.17
C ALA A 32 -4.51 8.20 -5.68
N GLY A 33 -5.08 8.31 -4.50
CA GLY A 33 -6.13 7.39 -4.04
C GLY A 33 -5.70 5.94 -3.81
N HIS A 34 -4.42 5.69 -3.65
CA HIS A 34 -3.90 4.39 -3.21
C HIS A 34 -4.17 4.20 -1.70
N PRO A 35 -4.33 2.96 -1.20
CA PRO A 35 -4.27 2.72 0.23
C PRO A 35 -3.01 3.36 0.84
N PRO A 36 -3.08 3.89 2.07
CA PRO A 36 -1.94 4.57 2.66
C PRO A 36 -0.72 3.66 2.71
N MET A 37 0.43 4.19 2.33
CA MET A 37 1.69 3.51 2.59
C MET A 37 1.98 3.56 4.09
N LEU A 38 2.52 2.50 4.63
CA LEU A 38 2.89 2.47 6.04
C LEU A 38 4.40 2.62 6.18
N LEU A 39 4.82 3.54 7.06
CA LEU A 39 6.21 3.77 7.42
C LEU A 39 6.45 3.29 8.86
N LEU A 40 7.33 2.32 9.01
CA LEU A 40 7.85 1.92 10.30
C LEU A 40 9.19 2.63 10.56
N ARG A 41 9.23 3.44 11.60
CA ARG A 41 10.41 4.15 12.09
C ARG A 41 10.50 4.03 13.61
N ASP A 42 11.63 3.61 14.12
CA ASP A 42 11.87 3.47 15.57
C ASP A 42 10.77 2.67 16.30
N GLY A 43 10.31 1.59 15.68
CA GLY A 43 9.26 0.74 16.24
C GLY A 43 7.83 1.30 16.15
N LYS A 44 7.65 2.50 15.57
CA LYS A 44 6.35 3.15 15.40
C LYS A 44 5.91 3.13 13.95
N VAL A 45 4.69 2.72 13.70
CA VAL A 45 4.06 2.75 12.39
C VAL A 45 3.27 4.05 12.22
N THR A 46 3.49 4.72 11.11
CA THR A 46 2.72 5.90 10.69
C THR A 46 2.24 5.72 9.27
N GLU A 47 1.07 6.27 8.95
CA GLU A 47 0.57 6.31 7.59
C GLU A 47 1.22 7.45 6.82
N VAL A 48 1.72 7.14 5.63
CA VAL A 48 2.19 8.14 4.67
C VAL A 48 1.02 8.44 3.74
N VAL A 49 0.30 9.49 4.06
CA VAL A 49 -0.95 9.84 3.39
C VAL A 49 -0.84 11.22 2.77
N GLU A 50 -1.01 11.31 1.46
CA GLU A 50 -1.56 12.49 0.82
C GLU A 50 -2.67 12.03 -0.13
N ASN A 51 -3.90 12.34 0.22
CA ASN A 51 -5.08 11.80 -0.44
C ASN A 51 -5.51 12.70 -1.60
N GLY A 52 -5.09 12.33 -2.81
CA GLY A 52 -5.78 12.77 -4.02
C GLY A 52 -6.93 11.82 -4.39
N LEU A 53 -7.71 12.18 -5.40
CA LEU A 53 -8.67 11.28 -6.02
C LEU A 53 -7.93 10.10 -6.67
N MET A 54 -8.59 8.96 -6.75
CA MET A 54 -8.03 7.77 -7.38
C MET A 54 -7.59 8.06 -8.83
N LEU A 55 -6.44 7.55 -9.23
CA LEU A 55 -6.00 7.62 -10.61
C LEU A 55 -7.07 7.01 -11.52
N THR A 56 -7.28 7.64 -12.66
CA THR A 56 -8.28 7.24 -13.67
C THR A 56 -9.75 7.38 -13.28
N ALA A 57 -10.07 7.79 -12.05
CA ALA A 57 -11.47 8.00 -11.66
C ALA A 57 -12.07 9.23 -12.37
N PHE A 58 -11.27 10.28 -12.59
CA PHE A 58 -11.69 11.51 -13.26
C PHE A 58 -10.57 12.05 -14.13
N ASP A 59 -10.89 12.47 -15.36
CA ASP A 59 -9.92 13.02 -16.31
C ASP A 59 -9.49 14.46 -15.98
N PHE A 60 -10.33 15.21 -15.29
CA PHE A 60 -10.10 16.62 -14.93
C PHE A 60 -9.25 16.80 -13.68
N THR A 61 -8.91 15.72 -12.97
CA THR A 61 -8.18 15.81 -11.71
C THR A 61 -6.69 15.95 -11.96
N THR A 62 -6.08 16.97 -11.35
CA THR A 62 -4.63 17.11 -11.29
C THR A 62 -4.11 16.57 -9.96
N TYR A 63 -2.99 15.86 -10.03
CA TYR A 63 -2.34 15.27 -8.87
C TYR A 63 -1.00 15.96 -8.60
N SER A 64 -0.75 16.29 -7.35
CA SER A 64 0.56 16.76 -6.89
C SER A 64 1.44 15.58 -6.50
N ASN A 65 2.75 15.74 -6.63
CA ASN A 65 3.70 14.80 -6.07
C ASN A 65 3.95 15.15 -4.60
N ALA A 66 3.83 14.15 -3.75
CA ALA A 66 4.23 14.25 -2.36
C ALA A 66 5.65 13.71 -2.16
N VAL A 67 6.35 14.24 -1.16
CA VAL A 67 7.70 13.83 -0.80
C VAL A 67 7.73 13.43 0.66
N GLN A 68 8.19 12.19 0.93
CA GLN A 68 8.46 11.69 2.26
C GLN A 68 9.97 11.51 2.45
N ARG A 69 10.56 12.19 3.43
CA ARG A 69 11.95 11.97 3.79
C ARG A 69 12.11 10.66 4.56
N LEU A 70 13.14 9.91 4.20
CA LEU A 70 13.48 8.64 4.79
C LEU A 70 14.75 8.72 5.63
N GLN A 71 14.85 7.84 6.61
CA GLN A 71 16.02 7.66 7.46
C GLN A 71 16.52 6.21 7.34
N SER A 72 17.79 6.01 7.71
CA SER A 72 18.34 4.66 7.78
C SER A 72 17.54 3.83 8.80
N GLY A 73 17.18 2.62 8.42
CA GLY A 73 16.35 1.73 9.24
C GLY A 73 14.84 1.85 9.03
N ASP A 74 14.37 2.87 8.29
CA ASP A 74 12.98 2.97 7.90
C ASP A 74 12.54 1.77 7.07
N ARG A 75 11.29 1.37 7.25
CA ARG A 75 10.64 0.35 6.43
C ARG A 75 9.34 0.88 5.88
N LEU A 76 9.13 0.64 4.62
CA LEU A 76 7.89 1.00 3.92
C LEU A 76 7.12 -0.27 3.54
N LEU A 77 5.84 -0.26 3.82
CA LEU A 77 4.91 -1.27 3.35
C LEU A 77 3.91 -0.62 2.39
N LEU A 78 3.95 -1.08 1.15
CA LEU A 78 2.95 -0.79 0.14
C LEU A 78 2.08 -2.04 -0.01
N TYR A 79 0.78 -1.85 -0.01
CA TYR A 79 -0.18 -2.95 -0.13
C TYR A 79 -1.41 -2.52 -0.92
N THR A 80 -2.18 -3.46 -1.38
CA THR A 80 -3.45 -3.21 -2.06
C THR A 80 -4.63 -3.51 -1.15
N ASP A 81 -5.81 -3.06 -1.53
CA ASP A 81 -7.07 -3.35 -0.81
C ASP A 81 -7.28 -4.83 -0.57
N GLY A 82 -6.78 -5.69 -1.46
CA GLY A 82 -6.84 -7.14 -1.31
C GLY A 82 -6.24 -7.68 -0.02
N LEU A 83 -5.31 -6.92 0.61
CA LEU A 83 -4.76 -7.30 1.91
C LEU A 83 -5.78 -7.11 3.04
N VAL A 84 -6.40 -5.95 3.10
CA VAL A 84 -7.34 -5.57 4.18
C VAL A 84 -8.74 -6.15 3.98
N GLU A 85 -9.12 -6.40 2.73
CA GLU A 85 -10.40 -6.98 2.34
C GLU A 85 -10.38 -8.51 2.25
N ALA A 86 -9.23 -9.14 2.52
CA ALA A 86 -9.17 -10.59 2.63
C ALA A 86 -10.16 -11.06 3.70
N ALA A 87 -11.06 -11.96 3.33
CA ALA A 87 -12.13 -12.42 4.20
C ALA A 87 -11.91 -13.88 4.61
N ASN A 88 -12.18 -14.21 5.86
CA ASN A 88 -12.19 -15.58 6.34
C ASN A 88 -13.46 -16.33 5.91
N GLY A 89 -13.55 -17.61 6.29
CA GLY A 89 -14.73 -18.44 5.97
C GLY A 89 -16.04 -17.95 6.61
N SER A 90 -15.98 -17.07 7.61
CA SER A 90 -17.13 -16.46 8.30
C SER A 90 -17.52 -15.10 7.70
N GLY A 91 -16.77 -14.60 6.71
CA GLY A 91 -17.01 -13.31 6.07
C GLY A 91 -16.42 -12.11 6.81
N GLU A 92 -15.60 -12.33 7.83
CA GLU A 92 -14.88 -11.27 8.53
C GLU A 92 -13.66 -10.83 7.70
N PHE A 93 -13.42 -9.52 7.62
CA PHE A 93 -12.27 -8.97 6.92
C PHE A 93 -11.02 -8.98 7.79
N PHE A 94 -9.86 -9.09 7.14
CA PHE A 94 -8.56 -9.01 7.81
C PHE A 94 -8.36 -7.68 8.53
N GLY A 95 -8.85 -6.60 7.94
CA GLY A 95 -9.03 -5.31 8.58
C GLY A 95 -7.91 -4.31 8.30
N GLN A 96 -8.23 -3.04 8.50
CA GLN A 96 -7.38 -1.90 8.15
C GLN A 96 -6.14 -1.77 9.06
N GLU A 97 -6.22 -2.22 10.29
CA GLU A 97 -5.12 -2.10 11.26
C GLU A 97 -4.09 -3.22 11.16
N ALA A 98 -4.47 -4.34 10.59
CA ALA A 98 -3.64 -5.54 10.53
C ALA A 98 -2.31 -5.34 9.78
N PRO A 99 -2.24 -4.63 8.64
CA PRO A 99 -0.98 -4.38 7.96
C PRO A 99 0.03 -3.63 8.82
N GLY A 100 -0.41 -2.63 9.58
CA GLY A 100 0.44 -1.87 10.49
C GLY A 100 0.98 -2.73 11.64
N THR A 101 0.12 -3.55 12.23
CA THR A 101 0.51 -4.49 13.29
C THR A 101 1.55 -5.49 12.78
N LEU A 102 1.34 -6.06 11.61
CA LEU A 102 2.28 -7.02 11.01
C LEU A 102 3.62 -6.36 10.64
N LEU A 103 3.58 -5.16 10.10
CA LEU A 103 4.80 -4.40 9.81
C LEU A 103 5.62 -4.16 11.08
N GLN A 104 4.97 -3.78 12.18
CA GLN A 104 5.63 -3.57 13.46
C GLN A 104 6.22 -4.88 14.01
N GLN A 105 5.48 -5.97 13.98
CA GLN A 105 5.93 -7.28 14.46
C GLN A 105 7.09 -7.86 13.66
N THR A 106 7.19 -7.51 12.38
CA THR A 106 8.24 -7.99 11.46
C THR A 106 9.39 -7.00 11.31
N GLY A 107 9.39 -5.90 12.03
CA GLY A 107 10.35 -4.80 11.90
C GLY A 107 11.81 -5.19 12.08
N GLY A 108 12.11 -6.26 12.84
CA GLY A 108 13.46 -6.79 13.01
C GLY A 108 13.91 -7.82 11.97
N ALA A 109 13.00 -8.29 11.11
CA ALA A 109 13.30 -9.31 10.10
C ALA A 109 13.87 -8.70 8.82
N ALA A 110 14.56 -9.51 8.00
CA ALA A 110 14.91 -9.09 6.64
C ALA A 110 13.64 -8.78 5.82
N PRO A 111 13.67 -7.83 4.85
CA PRO A 111 12.47 -7.44 4.10
C PRO A 111 11.75 -8.62 3.43
N THR A 112 12.48 -9.57 2.87
CA THR A 112 11.91 -10.77 2.24
C THR A 112 11.18 -11.66 3.25
N ASP A 113 11.76 -11.83 4.45
CA ASP A 113 11.14 -12.63 5.52
C ASP A 113 9.91 -11.93 6.09
N ALA A 114 9.97 -10.60 6.25
CA ALA A 114 8.83 -9.79 6.66
C ALA A 114 7.66 -9.92 5.68
N ALA A 115 7.92 -9.77 4.39
CA ALA A 115 6.92 -9.94 3.34
C ALA A 115 6.33 -11.35 3.36
N GLY A 116 7.16 -12.39 3.48
CA GLY A 116 6.72 -13.79 3.59
C GLY A 116 5.81 -14.04 4.79
N ARG A 117 6.12 -13.46 5.95
CA ARG A 117 5.27 -13.56 7.15
C ARG A 117 3.93 -12.86 6.99
N ILE A 118 3.92 -11.66 6.40
CA ILE A 118 2.68 -10.93 6.11
C ILE A 118 1.80 -11.76 5.18
N ILE A 119 2.34 -12.27 4.07
CA ILE A 119 1.62 -13.08 3.10
C ILE A 119 1.06 -14.35 3.76
N SER A 120 1.88 -15.09 4.51
CA SER A 120 1.44 -16.33 5.16
C SER A 120 0.35 -16.10 6.22
N THR A 121 0.33 -14.94 6.87
CA THR A 121 -0.69 -14.57 7.83
C THR A 121 -2.03 -14.25 7.15
N VAL A 122 -1.99 -13.60 5.98
CA VAL A 122 -3.20 -13.23 5.21
C VAL A 122 -3.74 -14.39 4.39
N GLN A 123 -2.88 -15.28 3.93
CA GLN A 123 -3.26 -16.35 2.99
C GLN A 123 -4.47 -17.20 3.44
N PRO A 124 -4.63 -17.56 4.73
CA PRO A 124 -5.83 -18.28 5.20
C PRO A 124 -7.12 -17.47 5.07
N TRP A 125 -7.03 -16.14 5.10
CA TRP A 125 -8.17 -15.22 4.96
C TRP A 125 -8.62 -15.09 3.50
N GLY A 126 -7.70 -15.19 2.54
CA GLY A 126 -7.99 -15.08 1.11
C GLY A 126 -8.59 -16.34 0.48
N ARG A 127 -8.72 -17.42 1.21
CA ARG A 127 -9.35 -18.65 0.71
C ARG A 127 -10.87 -18.52 0.71
N ARG A 128 -11.44 -17.75 -0.19
CA ARG A 128 -12.80 -17.97 -0.62
C ARG A 128 -12.88 -19.42 -1.12
N ARG A 129 -13.65 -20.23 -0.44
CA ARG A 129 -14.23 -21.42 -1.06
C ARG A 129 -14.97 -20.92 -2.29
N MET A 130 -14.41 -21.12 -3.49
CA MET A 130 -15.25 -21.12 -4.67
C MET A 130 -16.23 -22.26 -4.47
N MET A 131 -17.41 -21.92 -4.00
CA MET A 131 -18.56 -22.82 -4.15
C MET A 131 -18.93 -22.76 -5.62
N ILE A 132 -18.62 -23.81 -6.31
CA ILE A 132 -19.16 -24.10 -7.63
C ILE A 132 -20.63 -24.49 -7.45
#